data_652d8aaf372e37b0b36af1203bd1f68a
#
_entry.id   652d8aaf372e37b0b36af1203bd1f68a
#
_cell.length_a   1.000
_cell.length_b   1.000
_cell.length_c   1.000
_cell.angle_alpha   90.00
_cell.angle_beta   90.00
_cell.angle_gamma   90.00
#
_symmetry.space_group_name_H-M   'P 1'
#
loop_
_entity.id
_entity.type
_entity.pdbx_description
1 polymer ?
#
loop_
_entity_poly.entity_id
_entity_poly.type
_entity_poly.pdbx_seq_one_letter_code
_entity_poly.pdbx_strand_id
1 'polypeptide(L)'
;PRYRLRFKNKEGFNIGFNKVLVSASTSALGKGPSAGMDVTITSSSERKLWCRSVVNNAAYDYIKRCGKEDMDIKVPPKNLRIWIFQNMDSSSAVMMRHGAFIDGSLIAKFLGDYASLVKLFLPDITLGFKGKTAYSTLYSETCHELAHASHFAQVGKDYWDKYINFIISSFVSSGGTTYGKGTEPAAGYCEIGEMWGYFMQNSMYHDRYGGAMPNSGMSYWFHPQIFRYLEDRGVTKSQIFAAMQKDVHSRDALKSKLIALYPNKAAIIRQVFDRYGEN
;
A
#
# COMPACT_ATOMS: atom_id res chain seq x y z
N PRO A 1 29.53 10.83 22.92
CA PRO A 1 28.14 10.40 22.98
C PRO A 1 27.87 9.16 22.14
N ARG A 2 26.71 8.53 22.36
CA ARG A 2 26.20 7.43 21.54
C ARG A 2 25.01 7.94 20.73
N TYR A 3 25.00 7.69 19.43
CA TYR A 3 23.95 8.11 18.52
C TYR A 3 23.00 6.96 18.20
N ARG A 4 21.71 7.30 18.05
CA ARG A 4 20.67 6.37 17.65
C ARG A 4 19.72 7.07 16.67
N LEU A 5 19.33 6.38 15.61
CA LEU A 5 18.29 6.84 14.72
C LEU A 5 16.93 6.32 15.21
N ARG A 6 15.94 7.21 15.31
CA ARG A 6 14.59 6.86 15.74
C ARG A 6 13.70 6.65 14.52
N PHE A 7 12.97 5.54 14.50
CA PHE A 7 12.01 5.16 13.45
C PHE A 7 10.55 5.22 13.91
N LYS A 8 10.26 6.05 14.87
CA LYS A 8 8.92 6.48 15.24
C LYS A 8 8.86 7.98 14.98
N ASN A 9 8.19 8.37 13.88
CA ASN A 9 8.08 9.77 13.48
C ASN A 9 6.95 10.50 14.26
N LYS A 10 6.73 11.78 13.95
CA LYS A 10 5.69 12.61 14.57
C LYS A 10 4.27 12.11 14.30
N GLU A 11 4.05 11.39 13.20
CA GLU A 11 2.78 10.74 12.87
C GLU A 11 2.58 9.41 13.61
N GLY A 12 3.53 9.02 14.44
CA GLY A 12 3.49 7.83 15.28
C GLY A 12 3.83 6.53 14.58
N PHE A 13 4.27 6.55 13.32
CA PHE A 13 4.68 5.34 12.61
C PHE A 13 5.82 4.64 13.33
N ASN A 14 5.70 3.31 13.44
CA ASN A 14 6.71 2.47 14.02
C ASN A 14 7.19 1.46 12.96
N ILE A 15 8.44 1.61 12.53
CA ILE A 15 9.02 0.80 11.46
C ILE A 15 9.91 -0.28 12.07
N GLY A 16 9.44 -1.53 11.99
CA GLY A 16 10.12 -2.72 12.48
C GLY A 16 10.87 -3.47 11.37
N PHE A 17 11.65 -4.48 11.78
CA PHE A 17 12.44 -5.28 10.88
C PHE A 17 12.62 -6.71 11.41
N ASN A 18 12.15 -7.71 10.66
CA ASN A 18 12.25 -9.16 10.92
C ASN A 18 11.70 -9.68 12.27
N LYS A 19 11.31 -8.82 13.20
CA LYS A 19 10.79 -9.20 14.53
C LYS A 19 9.46 -8.52 14.77
N VAL A 20 8.41 -9.31 14.90
CA VAL A 20 7.03 -8.83 14.99
C VAL A 20 6.66 -8.27 16.37
N LEU A 21 7.25 -8.79 17.42
CA LEU A 21 6.81 -8.53 18.80
C LEU A 21 7.54 -7.40 19.52
N VAL A 22 8.59 -6.85 18.92
CA VAL A 22 9.41 -5.81 19.58
C VAL A 22 9.27 -4.51 18.83
N SER A 23 8.74 -3.49 19.51
CA SER A 23 8.75 -2.12 18.98
C SER A 23 10.18 -1.58 18.97
N ALA A 24 10.96 -1.94 17.95
CA ALA A 24 12.30 -1.43 17.76
C ALA A 24 12.26 -0.05 17.11
N SER A 25 11.85 0.96 17.88
CA SER A 25 11.73 2.34 17.38
C SER A 25 13.08 3.00 17.08
N THR A 26 14.20 2.36 17.44
CA THR A 26 15.54 2.92 17.26
C THR A 26 16.51 1.94 16.64
N SER A 27 17.53 2.45 15.92
CA SER A 27 18.75 1.73 15.53
C SER A 27 19.97 2.48 16.05
N ALA A 28 20.95 1.75 16.59
CA ALA A 28 22.21 2.35 17.03
C ALA A 28 23.04 2.76 15.81
N LEU A 29 23.64 3.95 15.87
CA LEU A 29 24.63 4.42 14.89
C LEU A 29 26.06 4.30 15.40
N GLY A 30 26.25 4.08 16.71
CA GLY A 30 27.56 3.96 17.31
C GLY A 30 27.95 5.14 18.21
N LYS A 31 29.24 5.25 18.47
CA LYS A 31 29.87 6.37 19.23
C LYS A 31 30.42 7.38 18.22
N GLY A 32 30.33 8.66 18.55
CA GLY A 32 30.89 9.74 17.74
C GLY A 32 31.20 10.98 18.56
N PRO A 33 31.80 12.03 17.95
CA PRO A 33 32.08 13.31 18.58
C PRO A 33 30.83 13.97 19.15
N SER A 34 30.98 14.88 20.11
CA SER A 34 29.87 15.66 20.67
C SER A 34 29.28 16.65 19.65
N ALA A 35 30.06 17.06 18.66
CA ALA A 35 29.65 17.99 17.60
C ALA A 35 28.69 17.38 16.55
N GLY A 36 28.51 16.06 16.58
CA GLY A 36 27.65 15.36 15.61
C GLY A 36 28.35 14.18 14.95
N MET A 37 27.63 13.52 14.03
CA MET A 37 28.10 12.35 13.33
C MET A 37 27.51 12.31 11.92
N ASP A 38 28.37 12.33 10.92
CA ASP A 38 27.99 12.08 9.53
C ASP A 38 27.97 10.57 9.27
N VAL A 39 26.83 10.08 8.75
CA VAL A 39 26.63 8.65 8.49
C VAL A 39 26.08 8.45 7.08
N THR A 40 26.82 7.71 6.26
CA THR A 40 26.34 7.21 4.99
C THR A 40 25.75 5.80 5.17
N ILE A 41 24.44 5.65 4.90
CA ILE A 41 23.73 4.40 5.05
C ILE A 41 23.52 3.79 3.66
N THR A 42 24.13 2.62 3.42
CA THR A 42 24.00 1.90 2.14
C THR A 42 23.30 0.56 2.32
N SER A 43 22.76 0.01 1.24
CA SER A 43 22.11 -1.31 1.25
C SER A 43 23.08 -2.46 1.54
N SER A 44 24.38 -2.28 1.28
CA SER A 44 25.43 -3.30 1.47
C SER A 44 26.03 -3.27 2.87
N SER A 45 26.19 -2.09 3.49
CA SER A 45 26.86 -1.95 4.78
C SER A 45 25.93 -2.11 5.98
N GLU A 46 24.72 -1.57 5.89
CA GLU A 46 23.76 -1.50 7.01
C GLU A 46 22.32 -1.82 6.55
N ARG A 47 22.14 -3.01 6.01
CA ARG A 47 20.87 -3.47 5.39
C ARG A 47 19.62 -3.13 6.19
N LYS A 48 19.62 -3.46 7.50
CA LYS A 48 18.47 -3.18 8.38
C LYS A 48 18.20 -1.69 8.52
N LEU A 49 19.24 -0.91 8.73
CA LEU A 49 19.13 0.53 8.90
C LEU A 49 18.70 1.19 7.60
N TRP A 50 19.29 0.76 6.48
CA TRP A 50 18.93 1.23 5.15
C TRP A 50 17.46 0.96 4.82
N CYS A 51 16.96 -0.27 4.96
CA CYS A 51 15.54 -0.60 4.71
C CYS A 51 14.62 0.27 5.55
N ARG A 52 14.89 0.42 6.84
CA ARG A 52 14.06 1.26 7.72
C ARG A 52 14.08 2.72 7.33
N SER A 53 15.23 3.24 6.88
CA SER A 53 15.36 4.61 6.40
C SER A 53 14.59 4.84 5.12
N VAL A 54 14.65 3.91 4.16
CA VAL A 54 13.86 4.00 2.91
C VAL A 54 12.38 4.02 3.19
N VAL A 55 11.89 3.10 4.03
CA VAL A 55 10.47 3.03 4.40
C VAL A 55 10.02 4.28 5.15
N ASN A 56 10.85 4.80 6.07
CA ASN A 56 10.55 6.04 6.77
C ASN A 56 10.44 7.23 5.81
N ASN A 57 11.35 7.34 4.84
CA ASN A 57 11.32 8.41 3.85
C ASN A 57 10.10 8.29 2.94
N ALA A 58 9.79 7.08 2.47
CA ALA A 58 8.59 6.84 1.67
C ALA A 58 7.30 7.22 2.41
N ALA A 59 7.20 6.81 3.69
CA ALA A 59 6.04 7.15 4.52
C ALA A 59 5.93 8.67 4.76
N TYR A 60 7.04 9.33 5.00
CA TYR A 60 7.07 10.78 5.17
C TYR A 60 6.66 11.52 3.89
N ASP A 61 7.23 11.11 2.74
CA ASP A 61 6.91 11.70 1.44
C ASP A 61 5.42 11.50 1.09
N TYR A 62 4.91 10.27 1.28
CA TYR A 62 3.50 9.95 1.00
C TYR A 62 2.55 10.83 1.84
N ILE A 63 2.74 10.88 3.16
CA ILE A 63 1.89 11.69 4.04
C ILE A 63 1.97 13.17 3.72
N LYS A 64 3.17 13.68 3.47
CA LYS A 64 3.35 15.08 3.12
C LYS A 64 2.61 15.44 1.83
N ARG A 65 2.47 14.49 0.91
CA ARG A 65 1.73 14.69 -0.33
C ARG A 65 0.23 14.55 -0.19
N CYS A 66 -0.26 13.74 0.74
CA CYS A 66 -1.71 13.58 0.97
C CYS A 66 -2.45 14.92 1.19
N GLY A 67 -1.80 15.89 1.82
CA GLY A 67 -2.38 17.22 2.07
C GLY A 67 -2.08 18.28 1.02
N LYS A 68 -1.51 17.92 -0.14
CA LYS A 68 -1.25 18.85 -1.23
C LYS A 68 -2.44 18.96 -2.16
N GLU A 69 -2.58 20.12 -2.80
CA GLU A 69 -3.71 20.43 -3.69
C GLU A 69 -3.88 19.43 -4.84
N ASP A 70 -2.78 18.90 -5.40
CA ASP A 70 -2.80 17.91 -6.48
C ASP A 70 -3.20 16.51 -6.01
N MET A 71 -3.13 16.22 -4.73
CA MET A 71 -3.39 14.92 -4.18
C MET A 71 -4.60 14.89 -3.23
N ASP A 72 -4.74 15.81 -2.33
CA ASP A 72 -5.85 16.00 -1.37
C ASP A 72 -6.67 14.73 -1.06
N ILE A 73 -5.99 13.73 -0.52
CA ILE A 73 -6.57 12.43 -0.15
C ILE A 73 -6.48 12.22 1.35
N LYS A 74 -7.27 11.31 1.89
CA LYS A 74 -7.15 10.96 3.31
C LYS A 74 -5.77 10.44 3.63
N VAL A 75 -5.19 11.01 4.69
CA VAL A 75 -3.93 10.55 5.26
C VAL A 75 -4.13 9.15 5.87
N PRO A 76 -3.16 8.24 5.73
CA PRO A 76 -3.17 6.98 6.45
C PRO A 76 -3.40 7.17 7.96
N PRO A 77 -4.02 6.21 8.66
CA PRO A 77 -4.20 6.31 10.11
C PRO A 77 -2.88 6.53 10.84
N LYS A 78 -2.91 7.29 11.95
CA LYS A 78 -1.75 7.47 12.81
C LYS A 78 -1.35 6.16 13.51
N ASN A 79 -0.12 6.10 13.98
CA ASN A 79 0.43 4.97 14.74
C ASN A 79 0.50 3.63 13.99
N LEU A 80 0.58 3.67 12.66
CA LEU A 80 0.78 2.46 11.86
C LEU A 80 2.03 1.69 12.29
N ARG A 81 1.89 0.38 12.37
CA ARG A 81 3.02 -0.55 12.51
C ARG A 81 3.37 -1.08 11.12
N ILE A 82 4.54 -0.67 10.63
CA ILE A 82 5.08 -1.07 9.34
C ILE A 82 6.26 -2.00 9.59
N TRP A 83 6.16 -3.26 9.19
CA TRP A 83 7.21 -4.27 9.38
C TRP A 83 7.83 -4.72 8.06
N ILE A 84 9.15 -4.75 8.04
CA ILE A 84 9.94 -5.17 6.88
C ILE A 84 10.46 -6.58 7.16
N PHE A 85 10.22 -7.51 6.22
CA PHE A 85 10.71 -8.88 6.27
C PHE A 85 11.59 -9.19 5.07
N GLN A 86 12.87 -9.48 5.31
CA GLN A 86 13.85 -9.76 4.23
C GLN A 86 13.65 -11.09 3.53
N ASN A 87 12.99 -12.04 4.16
CA ASN A 87 12.77 -13.40 3.67
C ASN A 87 11.36 -13.61 3.08
N MET A 88 10.60 -12.54 2.91
CA MET A 88 9.27 -12.56 2.32
C MET A 88 9.24 -11.82 0.99
N ASP A 89 8.49 -12.34 0.02
CA ASP A 89 8.32 -11.75 -1.31
C ASP A 89 7.09 -10.83 -1.36
N SER A 90 6.07 -11.13 -0.54
CA SER A 90 4.78 -10.44 -0.55
C SER A 90 4.72 -9.31 0.48
N SER A 91 4.06 -8.22 0.09
CA SER A 91 3.68 -7.12 0.96
C SER A 91 2.17 -7.12 1.20
N SER A 92 1.68 -6.42 2.21
CA SER A 92 0.24 -6.30 2.50
C SER A 92 -0.07 -5.18 3.49
N ALA A 93 -1.23 -4.55 3.33
CA ALA A 93 -1.79 -3.57 4.27
C ALA A 93 -3.06 -4.14 4.92
N VAL A 94 -2.91 -5.08 5.84
CA VAL A 94 -4.03 -5.76 6.49
C VAL A 94 -4.76 -4.88 7.51
N MET A 95 -4.09 -3.90 8.09
CA MET A 95 -4.65 -2.93 9.04
C MET A 95 -5.18 -3.57 10.35
N MET A 96 -4.60 -4.68 10.77
CA MET A 96 -5.06 -5.46 11.95
C MET A 96 -5.09 -4.64 13.24
N ARG A 97 -4.13 -3.76 13.43
CA ARG A 97 -4.07 -2.93 14.64
C ARG A 97 -5.05 -1.75 14.62
N HIS A 98 -5.64 -1.50 13.47
CA HIS A 98 -6.70 -0.51 13.28
C HIS A 98 -8.08 -1.18 13.16
N GLY A 99 -8.17 -2.45 13.56
CA GLY A 99 -9.43 -3.16 13.76
C GLY A 99 -9.91 -3.99 12.58
N ALA A 100 -9.13 -4.15 11.52
CA ALA A 100 -9.47 -5.09 10.46
C ALA A 100 -9.61 -6.52 11.02
N PHE A 101 -10.55 -7.27 10.50
CA PHE A 101 -10.88 -8.62 10.97
C PHE A 101 -10.73 -9.63 9.84
N ILE A 102 -10.03 -10.72 10.14
CA ILE A 102 -9.93 -11.88 9.27
C ILE A 102 -10.82 -12.99 9.83
N ASP A 103 -11.65 -13.59 8.97
CA ASP A 103 -12.51 -14.68 9.37
C ASP A 103 -11.72 -15.83 10.01
N GLY A 104 -12.21 -16.33 11.16
CA GLY A 104 -11.51 -17.33 11.94
C GLY A 104 -11.32 -18.66 11.20
N SER A 105 -12.24 -19.03 10.31
CA SER A 105 -12.12 -20.25 9.50
C SER A 105 -11.03 -20.10 8.43
N LEU A 106 -10.89 -18.92 7.85
CA LEU A 106 -9.80 -18.59 6.92
C LEU A 106 -8.45 -18.56 7.63
N ILE A 107 -8.40 -17.99 8.84
CA ILE A 107 -7.17 -18.01 9.65
C ILE A 107 -6.76 -19.46 9.95
N ALA A 108 -7.69 -20.31 10.40
CA ALA A 108 -7.39 -21.71 10.73
C ALA A 108 -6.85 -22.48 9.53
N LYS A 109 -7.48 -22.33 8.36
CA LYS A 109 -7.02 -22.94 7.11
C LYS A 109 -5.66 -22.38 6.67
N PHE A 110 -5.49 -21.07 6.74
CA PHE A 110 -4.23 -20.41 6.40
C PHE A 110 -3.08 -20.86 7.32
N LEU A 111 -3.33 -20.99 8.62
CA LEU A 111 -2.33 -21.47 9.59
C LEU A 111 -1.94 -22.93 9.35
N GLY A 112 -2.87 -23.78 8.92
CA GLY A 112 -2.59 -25.17 8.56
C GLY A 112 -1.61 -25.28 7.39
N ASP A 113 -1.89 -24.52 6.32
CA ASP A 113 -1.15 -24.65 5.05
C ASP A 113 0.03 -23.66 4.96
N TYR A 114 -0.06 -22.50 5.62
CA TYR A 114 0.84 -21.37 5.42
C TYR A 114 1.30 -20.70 6.74
N ALA A 115 1.52 -21.49 7.79
CA ALA A 115 1.88 -20.97 9.12
C ALA A 115 3.08 -20.00 9.13
N SER A 116 4.03 -20.18 8.21
CA SER A 116 5.18 -19.27 8.05
C SER A 116 4.82 -17.85 7.60
N LEU A 117 3.65 -17.71 6.96
CA LEU A 117 3.16 -16.42 6.42
C LEU A 117 2.25 -15.67 7.39
N VAL A 118 1.94 -16.23 8.56
CA VAL A 118 1.12 -15.56 9.59
C VAL A 118 1.66 -14.17 9.96
N LYS A 119 2.96 -13.97 9.80
CA LYS A 119 3.62 -12.67 10.03
C LYS A 119 3.11 -11.55 9.14
N LEU A 120 2.50 -11.88 7.98
CA LEU A 120 1.87 -10.91 7.09
C LEU A 120 0.70 -10.16 7.74
N PHE A 121 0.04 -10.80 8.71
CA PHE A 121 -1.20 -10.29 9.29
C PHE A 121 -1.03 -9.63 10.67
N LEU A 122 0.15 -9.68 11.27
CA LEU A 122 0.36 -9.15 12.62
C LEU A 122 0.56 -7.62 12.69
N PRO A 123 1.27 -6.97 11.75
CA PRO A 123 1.35 -5.50 11.68
C PRO A 123 0.16 -4.91 10.92
N ASP A 124 0.11 -3.58 10.81
CA ASP A 124 -0.82 -2.90 9.90
C ASP A 124 -0.36 -3.04 8.46
N ILE A 125 0.94 -2.83 8.24
CA ILE A 125 1.60 -2.98 6.94
C ILE A 125 2.78 -3.92 7.07
N THR A 126 2.84 -4.90 6.21
CA THR A 126 4.00 -5.78 6.01
C THR A 126 4.65 -5.47 4.67
N LEU A 127 5.97 -5.36 4.66
CA LEU A 127 6.77 -5.17 3.46
C LEU A 127 7.71 -6.37 3.28
N GLY A 128 7.48 -7.15 2.24
CA GLY A 128 8.34 -8.26 1.83
C GLY A 128 9.48 -7.75 0.95
N PHE A 129 10.74 -8.03 1.35
CA PHE A 129 11.90 -7.46 0.66
C PHE A 129 12.96 -8.52 0.32
N LYS A 130 12.53 -9.76 0.06
CA LYS A 130 13.41 -10.85 -0.34
C LYS A 130 14.04 -10.57 -1.70
N GLY A 131 15.38 -10.64 -1.76
CA GLY A 131 16.13 -10.42 -3.01
C GLY A 131 16.13 -8.99 -3.55
N LYS A 132 15.35 -8.07 -3.01
CA LYS A 132 15.27 -6.69 -3.46
C LYS A 132 16.39 -5.84 -2.87
N THR A 133 17.07 -5.05 -3.70
CA THR A 133 18.20 -4.19 -3.30
C THR A 133 18.02 -2.73 -3.68
N ALA A 134 17.10 -2.43 -4.61
CA ALA A 134 16.89 -1.08 -5.09
C ALA A 134 16.07 -0.23 -4.11
N TYR A 135 16.53 1.00 -3.89
CA TYR A 135 15.80 2.01 -3.12
C TYR A 135 14.42 2.27 -3.71
N SER A 136 14.35 2.45 -5.02
CA SER A 136 13.11 2.77 -5.74
C SER A 136 12.05 1.70 -5.59
N THR A 137 12.44 0.42 -5.57
CA THR A 137 11.51 -0.71 -5.38
C THR A 137 10.88 -0.65 -3.98
N LEU A 138 11.70 -0.57 -2.92
CA LEU A 138 11.18 -0.52 -1.56
C LEU A 138 10.39 0.77 -1.28
N TYR A 139 10.80 1.89 -1.87
CA TYR A 139 10.11 3.17 -1.79
C TYR A 139 8.70 3.06 -2.40
N SER A 140 8.60 2.59 -3.65
CA SER A 140 7.33 2.52 -4.36
C SER A 140 6.37 1.48 -3.77
N GLU A 141 6.86 0.32 -3.35
CA GLU A 141 6.05 -0.67 -2.63
C GLU A 141 5.53 -0.13 -1.29
N THR A 142 6.34 0.65 -0.58
CA THR A 142 5.87 1.32 0.64
C THR A 142 4.73 2.30 0.33
N CYS A 143 4.82 3.04 -0.78
CA CYS A 143 3.75 3.94 -1.20
C CYS A 143 2.47 3.19 -1.61
N HIS A 144 2.60 2.00 -2.22
CA HIS A 144 1.48 1.11 -2.51
C HIS A 144 0.70 0.74 -1.24
N GLU A 145 1.40 0.22 -0.24
CA GLU A 145 0.76 -0.20 1.02
C GLU A 145 0.19 0.99 1.81
N LEU A 146 0.81 2.16 1.72
CA LEU A 146 0.26 3.38 2.30
C LEU A 146 -0.97 3.89 1.57
N ALA A 147 -1.07 3.67 0.26
CA ALA A 147 -2.27 3.96 -0.52
C ALA A 147 -3.46 3.10 -0.05
N HIS A 148 -3.22 1.82 0.23
CA HIS A 148 -4.20 0.96 0.88
C HIS A 148 -4.61 1.48 2.26
N ALA A 149 -3.66 1.95 3.07
CA ALA A 149 -3.97 2.51 4.37
C ALA A 149 -4.79 3.82 4.29
N SER A 150 -4.57 4.65 3.27
CA SER A 150 -5.42 5.81 2.95
C SER A 150 -6.83 5.37 2.55
N HIS A 151 -6.94 4.34 1.71
CA HIS A 151 -8.23 3.80 1.29
C HIS A 151 -8.99 3.20 2.47
N PHE A 152 -8.32 2.44 3.35
CA PHE A 152 -8.89 1.99 4.62
C PHE A 152 -9.45 3.14 5.45
N ALA A 153 -8.71 4.23 5.58
CA ALA A 153 -9.18 5.43 6.30
C ALA A 153 -10.42 6.08 5.67
N GLN A 154 -10.61 5.92 4.37
CA GLN A 154 -11.76 6.42 3.61
C GLN A 154 -13.00 5.55 3.79
N VAL A 155 -12.86 4.24 3.56
CA VAL A 155 -13.99 3.31 3.44
C VAL A 155 -14.36 2.64 4.76
N GLY A 156 -13.42 2.57 5.70
CA GLY A 156 -13.62 1.97 7.02
C GLY A 156 -13.45 0.46 7.06
N LYS A 157 -13.64 -0.06 8.27
CA LYS A 157 -13.37 -1.46 8.63
C LYS A 157 -14.19 -2.47 7.83
N ASP A 158 -15.50 -2.27 7.74
CA ASP A 158 -16.42 -3.27 7.15
C ASP A 158 -16.13 -3.53 5.65
N TYR A 159 -15.73 -2.50 4.92
CA TYR A 159 -15.25 -2.63 3.55
C TYR A 159 -13.92 -3.39 3.52
N TRP A 160 -13.00 -3.00 4.40
CA TRP A 160 -11.65 -3.54 4.44
C TRP A 160 -11.62 -5.02 4.81
N ASP A 161 -12.49 -5.44 5.72
CA ASP A 161 -12.65 -6.85 6.08
C ASP A 161 -13.03 -7.69 4.86
N LYS A 162 -13.94 -7.23 4.00
CA LYS A 162 -14.31 -7.93 2.76
C LYS A 162 -13.14 -8.01 1.78
N TYR A 163 -12.41 -6.92 1.61
CA TYR A 163 -11.21 -6.90 0.78
C TYR A 163 -10.15 -7.89 1.27
N ILE A 164 -9.77 -7.86 2.54
CA ILE A 164 -8.73 -8.73 3.10
C ILE A 164 -9.17 -10.20 3.12
N ASN A 165 -10.42 -10.48 3.47
CA ASN A 165 -10.93 -11.87 3.45
C ASN A 165 -10.97 -12.42 2.01
N PHE A 166 -11.27 -11.60 1.01
CA PHE A 166 -11.15 -12.00 -0.39
C PHE A 166 -9.71 -12.38 -0.77
N ILE A 167 -8.72 -11.52 -0.44
CA ILE A 167 -7.30 -11.79 -0.72
C ILE A 167 -6.84 -13.12 -0.10
N ILE A 168 -7.15 -13.33 1.19
CA ILE A 168 -6.75 -14.54 1.91
C ILE A 168 -7.47 -15.78 1.33
N SER A 169 -8.77 -15.67 1.07
CA SER A 169 -9.55 -16.75 0.47
C SER A 169 -9.02 -17.15 -0.90
N SER A 170 -8.71 -16.18 -1.74
CA SER A 170 -8.12 -16.39 -3.08
C SER A 170 -6.77 -17.06 -2.98
N PHE A 171 -5.90 -16.61 -2.08
CA PHE A 171 -4.59 -17.20 -1.84
C PHE A 171 -4.69 -18.67 -1.40
N VAL A 172 -5.56 -18.95 -0.43
CA VAL A 172 -5.76 -20.31 0.10
C VAL A 172 -6.38 -21.24 -0.95
N SER A 173 -7.38 -20.78 -1.69
CA SER A 173 -8.09 -21.61 -2.67
C SER A 173 -7.29 -21.91 -3.93
N SER A 174 -6.40 -21.00 -4.32
CA SER A 174 -5.57 -21.12 -5.53
C SER A 174 -4.21 -21.78 -5.29
N GLY A 175 -3.85 -22.04 -4.03
CA GLY A 175 -2.50 -22.53 -3.70
C GLY A 175 -1.40 -21.49 -3.83
N GLY A 176 -1.74 -20.18 -3.69
CA GLY A 176 -0.75 -19.11 -3.62
C GLY A 176 -0.97 -17.90 -4.53
N THR A 177 -2.08 -17.84 -5.27
CA THR A 177 -2.41 -16.67 -6.10
C THR A 177 -3.28 -15.69 -5.31
N THR A 178 -2.80 -14.48 -5.06
CA THR A 178 -3.40 -13.53 -4.13
C THR A 178 -4.72 -12.92 -4.63
N TYR A 179 -4.84 -12.66 -5.93
CA TYR A 179 -5.90 -11.80 -6.45
C TYR A 179 -7.07 -12.54 -7.12
N GLY A 180 -7.10 -13.87 -7.11
CA GLY A 180 -8.14 -14.64 -7.79
C GLY A 180 -8.23 -14.35 -9.30
N LYS A 181 -9.43 -14.51 -9.87
CA LYS A 181 -9.69 -14.32 -11.31
C LYS A 181 -10.54 -13.06 -11.61
N GLY A 182 -11.04 -12.39 -10.60
CA GLY A 182 -11.91 -11.21 -10.74
C GLY A 182 -13.41 -11.52 -10.92
N THR A 183 -13.78 -12.79 -10.97
CA THR A 183 -15.18 -13.24 -11.13
C THR A 183 -15.80 -13.76 -9.83
N GLU A 184 -14.99 -13.86 -8.78
CA GLU A 184 -15.42 -14.37 -7.48
C GLU A 184 -16.25 -13.32 -6.72
N PRO A 185 -17.15 -13.77 -5.82
CA PRO A 185 -17.82 -12.85 -4.91
C PRO A 185 -16.81 -11.99 -4.15
N ALA A 186 -17.09 -10.71 -4.00
CA ALA A 186 -16.23 -9.71 -3.36
C ALA A 186 -14.92 -9.35 -4.11
N ALA A 187 -14.67 -9.88 -5.33
CA ALA A 187 -13.51 -9.50 -6.15
C ALA A 187 -13.43 -7.98 -6.39
N GLY A 188 -14.55 -7.30 -6.54
CA GLY A 188 -14.58 -5.86 -6.77
C GLY A 188 -14.01 -5.02 -5.62
N TYR A 189 -14.02 -5.51 -4.37
CA TYR A 189 -13.33 -4.85 -3.26
C TYR A 189 -11.80 -4.86 -3.47
N CYS A 190 -11.29 -5.99 -3.96
CA CYS A 190 -9.89 -6.13 -4.35
C CYS A 190 -9.57 -5.25 -5.56
N GLU A 191 -10.41 -5.28 -6.60
CA GLU A 191 -10.24 -4.47 -7.80
C GLU A 191 -9.99 -3.00 -7.48
N ILE A 192 -10.89 -2.38 -6.74
CA ILE A 192 -10.81 -0.95 -6.41
C ILE A 192 -9.58 -0.67 -5.53
N GLY A 193 -9.32 -1.52 -4.53
CA GLY A 193 -8.15 -1.38 -3.66
C GLY A 193 -6.83 -1.47 -4.42
N GLU A 194 -6.67 -2.51 -5.24
CA GLU A 194 -5.43 -2.75 -5.99
C GLU A 194 -5.21 -1.74 -7.13
N MET A 195 -6.27 -1.34 -7.83
CA MET A 195 -6.19 -0.26 -8.81
C MET A 195 -5.59 1.00 -8.17
N TRP A 196 -6.05 1.37 -6.97
CA TRP A 196 -5.54 2.52 -6.23
C TRP A 196 -4.10 2.31 -5.76
N GLY A 197 -3.79 1.16 -5.16
CA GLY A 197 -2.44 0.83 -4.69
C GLY A 197 -1.40 0.95 -5.82
N TYR A 198 -1.64 0.30 -6.95
CA TYR A 198 -0.73 0.36 -8.11
C TYR A 198 -0.68 1.74 -8.77
N PHE A 199 -1.81 2.44 -8.87
CA PHE A 199 -1.82 3.80 -9.41
C PHE A 199 -0.95 4.74 -8.56
N MET A 200 -1.10 4.71 -7.25
CA MET A 200 -0.31 5.54 -6.34
C MET A 200 1.17 5.13 -6.31
N GLN A 201 1.45 3.82 -6.35
CA GLN A 201 2.80 3.30 -6.47
C GLN A 201 3.52 3.85 -7.71
N ASN A 202 2.87 3.79 -8.87
CA ASN A 202 3.40 4.31 -10.13
C ASN A 202 3.55 5.83 -10.11
N SER A 203 2.56 6.55 -9.60
CA SER A 203 2.58 8.01 -9.52
C SER A 203 3.72 8.50 -8.63
N MET A 204 3.88 7.94 -7.43
CA MET A 204 4.96 8.31 -6.51
C MET A 204 6.35 7.93 -7.06
N TYR A 205 6.45 6.80 -7.78
CA TYR A 205 7.68 6.40 -8.46
C TYR A 205 8.04 7.38 -9.56
N HIS A 206 7.10 7.69 -10.45
CA HIS A 206 7.30 8.62 -11.56
C HIS A 206 7.72 10.01 -11.09
N ASP A 207 7.07 10.54 -10.07
CA ASP A 207 7.35 11.86 -9.53
C ASP A 207 8.75 11.96 -8.92
N ARG A 208 9.28 10.86 -8.38
CA ARG A 208 10.58 10.84 -7.74
C ARG A 208 11.74 10.46 -8.67
N TYR A 209 11.52 9.52 -9.58
CA TYR A 209 12.59 8.92 -10.38
C TYR A 209 12.48 9.22 -11.89
N GLY A 210 11.33 9.70 -12.33
CA GLY A 210 11.01 9.80 -13.76
C GLY A 210 10.78 8.42 -14.40
N GLY A 211 10.18 8.41 -15.58
CA GLY A 211 9.95 7.17 -16.34
C GLY A 211 8.88 6.25 -15.77
N ALA A 212 8.71 5.09 -16.42
CA ALA A 212 7.73 4.08 -16.05
C ALA A 212 8.30 3.13 -14.98
N MET A 213 7.45 2.73 -14.05
CA MET A 213 7.80 1.72 -13.07
C MET A 213 7.85 0.32 -13.70
N PRO A 214 8.85 -0.52 -13.37
CA PRO A 214 9.00 -1.87 -13.98
C PRO A 214 7.81 -2.80 -13.75
N ASN A 215 7.15 -2.76 -12.60
CA ASN A 215 5.93 -3.52 -12.31
C ASN A 215 4.78 -2.56 -11.96
N SER A 216 3.91 -2.35 -12.94
CA SER A 216 2.81 -1.38 -12.84
C SER A 216 1.46 -1.99 -12.47
N GLY A 217 1.38 -3.30 -12.23
CA GLY A 217 0.11 -3.99 -11.98
C GLY A 217 -0.77 -4.19 -13.22
N MET A 218 -0.31 -3.79 -14.40
CA MET A 218 -1.10 -3.85 -15.65
C MET A 218 -1.33 -5.28 -16.19
N SER A 219 -0.64 -6.27 -15.68
CA SER A 219 -0.79 -7.69 -16.05
C SER A 219 -1.89 -8.42 -15.28
N TYR A 220 -2.47 -7.80 -14.27
CA TYR A 220 -3.56 -8.37 -13.49
C TYR A 220 -4.92 -8.09 -14.15
N TRP A 221 -5.98 -8.77 -13.71
CA TRP A 221 -7.34 -8.59 -14.22
C TRP A 221 -7.96 -7.24 -13.83
N PHE A 222 -7.49 -6.59 -12.78
CA PHE A 222 -7.83 -5.22 -12.46
C PHE A 222 -6.95 -4.25 -13.27
N HIS A 223 -7.47 -3.05 -13.55
CA HIS A 223 -6.86 -2.13 -14.52
C HIS A 223 -6.45 -0.78 -13.89
N PRO A 224 -5.28 -0.71 -13.19
CA PRO A 224 -4.81 0.54 -12.57
C PRO A 224 -4.58 1.66 -13.58
N GLN A 225 -4.35 1.34 -14.86
CA GLN A 225 -4.23 2.30 -15.95
C GLN A 225 -5.49 3.15 -16.18
N ILE A 226 -6.67 2.71 -15.74
CA ILE A 226 -7.88 3.53 -15.76
C ILE A 226 -7.65 4.84 -14.99
N PHE A 227 -7.08 4.77 -13.79
CA PHE A 227 -6.80 5.96 -12.98
C PHE A 227 -5.76 6.86 -13.63
N ARG A 228 -4.74 6.29 -14.26
CA ARG A 228 -3.74 7.05 -15.01
C ARG A 228 -4.37 7.78 -16.18
N TYR A 229 -5.20 7.12 -16.99
CA TYR A 229 -5.88 7.76 -18.11
C TYR A 229 -6.90 8.82 -17.70
N LEU A 230 -7.56 8.65 -16.56
CA LEU A 230 -8.42 9.67 -15.96
C LEU A 230 -7.59 10.90 -15.59
N GLU A 231 -6.45 10.69 -14.91
CA GLU A 231 -5.54 11.78 -14.50
C GLU A 231 -4.99 12.54 -15.71
N ASP A 232 -4.50 11.83 -16.73
CA ASP A 232 -4.00 12.42 -17.99
C ASP A 232 -5.05 13.26 -18.71
N ARG A 233 -6.34 13.07 -18.40
CA ARG A 233 -7.48 13.82 -18.95
C ARG A 233 -8.10 14.80 -17.96
N GLY A 234 -7.38 15.12 -16.91
CA GLY A 234 -7.75 16.16 -15.95
C GLY A 234 -8.73 15.74 -14.86
N VAL A 235 -8.94 14.42 -14.62
CA VAL A 235 -9.60 13.94 -13.39
C VAL A 235 -8.52 13.75 -12.33
N THR A 236 -8.47 14.62 -11.33
CA THR A 236 -7.38 14.64 -10.34
C THR A 236 -7.38 13.42 -9.42
N LYS A 237 -6.24 13.14 -8.77
CA LYS A 237 -6.13 12.11 -7.73
C LYS A 237 -7.18 12.28 -6.62
N SER A 238 -7.38 13.53 -6.17
CA SER A 238 -8.41 13.89 -5.21
C SER A 238 -9.82 13.50 -5.67
N GLN A 239 -10.16 13.79 -6.93
CA GLN A 239 -11.45 13.46 -7.52
C GLN A 239 -11.66 11.94 -7.63
N ILE A 240 -10.65 11.21 -8.07
CA ILE A 240 -10.68 9.75 -8.12
C ILE A 240 -10.89 9.17 -6.71
N PHE A 241 -10.10 9.63 -5.75
CA PHE A 241 -10.16 9.16 -4.37
C PHE A 241 -11.50 9.48 -3.70
N ALA A 242 -12.05 10.68 -3.94
CA ALA A 242 -13.36 11.07 -3.41
C ALA A 242 -14.50 10.15 -3.88
N ALA A 243 -14.36 9.54 -5.06
CA ALA A 243 -15.32 8.57 -5.57
C ALA A 243 -15.17 7.17 -4.95
N MET A 244 -14.01 6.84 -4.40
CA MET A 244 -13.73 5.53 -3.78
C MET A 244 -14.35 5.41 -2.38
N GLN A 245 -15.66 5.43 -2.30
CA GLN A 245 -16.43 5.38 -1.06
C GLN A 245 -16.81 3.94 -0.68
N LYS A 246 -17.32 3.76 0.55
CA LYS A 246 -17.67 2.43 1.09
C LYS A 246 -18.72 1.65 0.29
N ASP A 247 -19.52 2.32 -0.54
CA ASP A 247 -20.50 1.73 -1.43
C ASP A 247 -19.95 1.41 -2.83
N VAL A 248 -18.69 1.72 -3.11
CA VAL A 248 -18.02 1.53 -4.39
C VAL A 248 -17.08 0.31 -4.32
N HIS A 249 -17.57 -0.82 -4.80
CA HIS A 249 -16.86 -2.10 -4.81
C HIS A 249 -16.94 -2.84 -6.16
N SER A 250 -16.94 -2.08 -7.25
CA SER A 250 -16.79 -2.56 -8.63
C SER A 250 -16.41 -1.39 -9.54
N ARG A 251 -15.87 -1.69 -10.72
CA ARG A 251 -15.58 -0.67 -11.76
C ARG A 251 -16.82 0.12 -12.16
N ASP A 252 -17.96 -0.55 -12.34
CA ASP A 252 -19.21 0.12 -12.73
C ASP A 252 -19.72 1.05 -11.63
N ALA A 253 -19.65 0.63 -10.38
CA ALA A 253 -19.98 1.49 -9.24
C ALA A 253 -19.05 2.71 -9.19
N LEU A 254 -17.75 2.53 -9.43
CA LEU A 254 -16.78 3.62 -9.49
C LEU A 254 -17.05 4.58 -10.65
N LYS A 255 -17.29 4.05 -11.87
CA LYS A 255 -17.70 4.83 -13.04
C LYS A 255 -18.92 5.70 -12.74
N SER A 256 -19.96 5.07 -12.21
CA SER A 256 -21.21 5.74 -11.85
C SER A 256 -21.00 6.83 -10.80
N LYS A 257 -20.23 6.54 -9.75
CA LYS A 257 -19.93 7.49 -8.69
C LYS A 257 -19.13 8.69 -9.20
N LEU A 258 -18.12 8.45 -10.05
CA LEU A 258 -17.33 9.53 -10.68
C LEU A 258 -18.22 10.43 -11.54
N ILE A 259 -19.11 9.87 -12.35
CA ILE A 259 -20.04 10.65 -13.19
C ILE A 259 -21.00 11.47 -12.31
N ALA A 260 -21.52 10.88 -11.23
CA ALA A 260 -22.42 11.58 -10.31
C ALA A 260 -21.75 12.76 -9.61
N LEU A 261 -20.50 12.58 -9.16
CA LEU A 261 -19.73 13.64 -8.49
C LEU A 261 -19.22 14.71 -9.46
N TYR A 262 -18.89 14.33 -10.69
CA TYR A 262 -18.25 15.21 -11.69
C TYR A 262 -18.98 15.14 -13.04
N PRO A 263 -20.23 15.59 -13.14
CA PRO A 263 -21.05 15.46 -14.36
C PRO A 263 -20.43 16.20 -15.55
N ASN A 264 -19.70 17.27 -15.33
CA ASN A 264 -18.96 18.00 -16.37
C ASN A 264 -17.80 17.21 -17.00
N LYS A 265 -17.37 16.11 -16.37
CA LYS A 265 -16.35 15.17 -16.86
C LYS A 265 -16.93 13.82 -17.34
N ALA A 266 -18.25 13.68 -17.36
CA ALA A 266 -18.93 12.41 -17.64
C ALA A 266 -18.52 11.78 -18.98
N ALA A 267 -18.32 12.58 -20.03
CA ALA A 267 -17.91 12.08 -21.36
C ALA A 267 -16.50 11.45 -21.29
N ILE A 268 -15.57 12.13 -20.64
CA ILE A 268 -14.19 11.64 -20.45
C ILE A 268 -14.19 10.38 -19.61
N ILE A 269 -14.95 10.34 -18.52
CA ILE A 269 -15.04 9.19 -17.63
C ILE A 269 -15.56 7.97 -18.39
N ARG A 270 -16.67 8.11 -19.14
CA ARG A 270 -17.20 7.03 -19.98
C ARG A 270 -16.16 6.53 -20.96
N GLN A 271 -15.54 7.41 -21.74
CA GLN A 271 -14.53 7.05 -22.73
C GLN A 271 -13.38 6.23 -22.14
N VAL A 272 -12.91 6.60 -20.94
CA VAL A 272 -11.81 5.89 -20.28
C VAL A 272 -12.25 4.51 -19.81
N PHE A 273 -13.41 4.39 -19.17
CA PHE A 273 -13.91 3.10 -18.69
C PHE A 273 -14.30 2.17 -19.84
N ASP A 274 -14.95 2.67 -20.89
CA ASP A 274 -15.38 1.85 -22.05
C ASP A 274 -14.18 1.27 -22.82
N ARG A 275 -13.00 1.91 -22.76
CA ARG A 275 -11.75 1.36 -23.32
C ARG A 275 -11.29 0.06 -22.63
N TYR A 276 -11.60 -0.09 -21.36
CA TYR A 276 -11.25 -1.26 -20.53
C TYR A 276 -12.49 -2.06 -20.17
N GLY A 277 -13.52 -1.87 -20.95
CA GLY A 277 -14.86 -2.28 -20.75
C GLY A 277 -15.11 -3.71 -20.35
N GLU A 278 -16.32 -4.00 -20.27
CA GLU A 278 -17.02 -5.25 -19.93
C GLU A 278 -16.19 -6.51 -20.24
N ASN A 279 -15.67 -7.17 -19.22
CA ASN A 279 -15.18 -8.55 -19.30
C ASN A 279 -16.26 -9.47 -18.76
#